data_153f6980157739b281b828a8dc253845
#
_entry.id   153f6980157739b281b828a8dc253845
#
_cell.length_a   1.000
_cell.length_b   1.000
_cell.length_c   1.000
_cell.angle_alpha   90.00
_cell.angle_beta   90.00
_cell.angle_gamma   90.00
#
_symmetry.space_group_name_H-M   'P 1'
#
loop_
_entity.id
_entity.type
_entity.pdbx_description
1 polymer ?
#
loop_
_entity_poly.entity_id
_entity_poly.type
_entity_poly.pdbx_seq_one_letter_code
_entity_poly.pdbx_strand_id
1 'polypeptide(L)'
;GMTAEQLEDTLSGEELERALSEGGLWIAEWAEQPAGFIATHRYQESLYIREVDVLQDYGRRGIGRALIRQAMSQAKALGLSSVFLRTFREVEWNTPFYEKLGFTPIAESEWTAVMEQIVEVEEEWGLVRDRRQFMAAGAHHQMV
;
A
#
# COMPACT_ATOMS: atom_id res chain seq x y z
N GLY A 1 11.35 -8.59 14.67
CA GLY A 1 10.32 -8.05 13.80
C GLY A 1 9.15 -7.48 14.57
N MET A 2 8.18 -6.91 13.87
CA MET A 2 6.92 -6.49 14.49
C MET A 2 6.20 -7.70 15.06
N THR A 3 5.51 -7.52 16.19
CA THR A 3 4.77 -8.62 16.80
C THR A 3 3.53 -8.96 15.98
N ALA A 4 3.04 -10.19 16.09
CA ALA A 4 1.78 -10.58 15.46
C ALA A 4 0.63 -9.68 15.89
N GLU A 5 0.61 -9.29 17.17
CA GLU A 5 -0.40 -8.39 17.73
C GLU A 5 -0.38 -7.02 17.03
N GLN A 6 0.78 -6.46 16.77
CA GLN A 6 0.90 -5.17 16.08
C GLN A 6 0.39 -5.25 14.63
N LEU A 7 0.64 -6.36 13.95
CA LEU A 7 0.16 -6.57 12.59
C LEU A 7 -1.36 -6.79 12.57
N GLU A 8 -1.90 -7.52 13.54
CA GLU A 8 -3.33 -7.79 13.62
C GLU A 8 -4.17 -6.54 13.90
N ASP A 9 -3.59 -5.51 14.53
CA ASP A 9 -4.27 -4.23 14.76
C ASP A 9 -4.59 -3.49 13.46
N THR A 10 -3.83 -3.76 12.38
CA THR A 10 -3.99 -3.06 11.10
C THR A 10 -4.51 -3.95 9.98
N LEU A 11 -4.32 -5.26 10.08
CA LEU A 11 -4.77 -6.24 9.09
C LEU A 11 -5.59 -7.33 9.76
N SER A 12 -6.64 -7.79 9.09
CA SER A 12 -7.36 -8.98 9.54
C SER A 12 -6.46 -10.20 9.40
N GLY A 13 -6.78 -11.29 10.12
CA GLY A 13 -6.04 -12.54 10.01
C GLY A 13 -6.01 -13.09 8.58
N GLU A 14 -7.12 -12.98 7.86
CA GLU A 14 -7.22 -13.39 6.45
C GLU A 14 -6.29 -12.55 5.56
N GLU A 15 -6.28 -11.22 5.74
CA GLU A 15 -5.43 -10.33 4.96
C GLU A 15 -3.95 -10.59 5.23
N LEU A 16 -3.60 -10.86 6.48
CA LEU A 16 -2.23 -11.19 6.86
C LEU A 16 -1.78 -12.51 6.23
N GLU A 17 -2.63 -13.55 6.31
CA GLU A 17 -2.34 -14.84 5.68
C GLU A 17 -2.16 -14.71 4.18
N ARG A 18 -3.00 -13.93 3.52
CA ARG A 18 -2.89 -13.68 2.08
C ARG A 18 -1.58 -13.02 1.74
N ALA A 19 -1.22 -11.95 2.47
CA ALA A 19 0.04 -11.24 2.23
C ALA A 19 1.24 -12.17 2.42
N LEU A 20 1.22 -13.00 3.46
CA LEU A 20 2.30 -13.95 3.72
C LEU A 20 2.40 -15.02 2.63
N SER A 21 1.27 -15.58 2.19
CA SER A 21 1.26 -16.63 1.17
C SER A 21 1.69 -16.12 -0.20
N GLU A 22 1.43 -14.86 -0.50
CA GLU A 22 1.83 -14.23 -1.76
C GLU A 22 3.25 -13.64 -1.72
N GLY A 23 3.93 -13.71 -0.56
CA GLY A 23 5.24 -13.08 -0.38
C GLY A 23 5.16 -11.56 -0.40
N GLY A 24 4.01 -10.99 -0.05
CA GLY A 24 3.73 -9.56 -0.11
C GLY A 24 3.84 -8.81 1.21
N LEU A 25 4.45 -9.43 2.22
CA LEU A 25 4.67 -8.77 3.51
C LEU A 25 6.16 -8.50 3.70
N TRP A 26 6.51 -7.23 3.89
CA TRP A 26 7.88 -6.79 4.12
C TRP A 26 7.93 -5.97 5.40
N ILE A 27 8.93 -6.26 6.23
CA ILE A 27 9.14 -5.54 7.49
C ILE A 27 10.44 -4.75 7.36
N ALA A 28 10.38 -3.44 7.61
CA ALA A 28 11.56 -2.59 7.63
C ALA A 28 12.16 -2.58 9.03
N GLU A 29 13.48 -2.64 9.09
CA GLU A 29 14.21 -2.54 10.34
C GLU A 29 15.09 -1.28 10.33
N TRP A 30 15.22 -0.68 11.49
CA TRP A 30 16.13 0.43 11.72
C TRP A 30 16.96 0.13 12.95
N ALA A 31 18.28 0.07 12.78
CA ALA A 31 19.21 -0.31 13.87
C ALA A 31 18.77 -1.63 14.55
N GLU A 32 18.43 -2.63 13.73
CA GLU A 32 18.00 -3.97 14.16
C GLU A 32 16.65 -4.02 14.89
N GLN A 33 15.90 -2.90 14.90
CA GLN A 33 14.57 -2.84 15.48
C GLN A 33 13.50 -2.73 14.40
N PRO A 34 12.34 -3.38 14.57
CA PRO A 34 11.27 -3.24 13.61
C PRO A 34 10.74 -1.80 13.61
N ALA A 35 10.67 -1.20 12.43
CA ALA A 35 10.32 0.21 12.28
C ALA A 35 9.05 0.43 11.47
N GLY A 36 8.66 -0.53 10.65
CA GLY A 36 7.46 -0.41 9.82
C GLY A 36 7.24 -1.65 8.98
N PHE A 37 6.13 -1.66 8.24
CA PHE A 37 5.82 -2.77 7.34
C PHE A 37 5.01 -2.31 6.13
N ILE A 38 4.99 -3.15 5.10
CA ILE A 38 4.10 -3.01 3.96
C ILE A 38 3.49 -4.37 3.65
N ALA A 39 2.19 -4.38 3.38
CA ALA A 39 1.47 -5.57 2.97
C ALA A 39 0.82 -5.33 1.62
N THR A 40 1.01 -6.26 0.70
CA THR A 40 0.49 -6.16 -0.66
C THR A 40 -0.38 -7.37 -1.00
N HIS A 41 -1.32 -7.16 -1.92
CA HIS A 41 -2.14 -8.22 -2.51
C HIS A 41 -1.99 -8.16 -4.01
N ARG A 42 -1.82 -9.32 -4.62
CA ARG A 42 -1.68 -9.42 -6.07
C ARG A 42 -3.06 -9.60 -6.72
N TYR A 43 -3.35 -8.79 -7.75
CA TYR A 43 -4.55 -8.88 -8.56
C TYR A 43 -4.16 -8.88 -10.04
N GLN A 44 -4.31 -10.01 -10.72
CA GLN A 44 -4.03 -10.13 -12.15
C GLN A 44 -2.75 -9.41 -12.58
N GLU A 45 -2.86 -8.21 -13.12
CA GLU A 45 -1.73 -7.42 -13.64
C GLU A 45 -1.27 -6.31 -12.70
N SER A 46 -1.83 -6.24 -11.49
CA SER A 46 -1.54 -5.15 -10.56
C SER A 46 -1.19 -5.65 -9.17
N LEU A 47 -0.38 -4.88 -8.47
CA LEU A 47 -0.09 -5.11 -7.06
C LEU A 47 -0.79 -4.00 -6.26
N TYR A 48 -1.61 -4.41 -5.30
CA TYR A 48 -2.30 -3.47 -4.41
C TYR A 48 -1.53 -3.34 -3.11
N ILE A 49 -1.15 -2.12 -2.77
CA ILE A 49 -0.58 -1.82 -1.44
C ILE A 49 -1.75 -1.73 -0.48
N ARG A 50 -1.99 -2.82 0.26
CA ARG A 50 -3.09 -2.92 1.20
C ARG A 50 -2.86 -2.07 2.44
N GLU A 51 -1.61 -2.06 2.93
CA GLU A 51 -1.24 -1.30 4.11
C GLU A 51 0.25 -0.97 4.06
N VAL A 52 0.59 0.25 4.44
CA VAL A 52 1.95 0.65 4.71
C VAL A 52 1.94 1.47 5.99
N ASP A 53 2.77 1.10 6.95
CA ASP A 53 2.79 1.74 8.25
C ASP A 53 4.22 1.86 8.76
N VAL A 54 4.53 2.99 9.36
CA VAL A 54 5.84 3.26 9.97
C VAL A 54 5.58 3.65 11.42
N LEU A 55 6.27 3.00 12.34
CA LEU A 55 6.14 3.32 13.76
C LEU A 55 6.53 4.78 13.99
N GLN A 56 5.77 5.47 14.85
CA GLN A 56 5.92 6.90 15.08
C GLN A 56 7.36 7.30 15.44
N ASP A 57 8.04 6.50 16.25
CA ASP A 57 9.41 6.78 16.67
C ASP A 57 10.43 6.74 15.53
N TYR A 58 10.06 6.16 14.39
CA TYR A 58 10.91 6.00 13.22
C TYR A 58 10.45 6.84 12.03
N GLY A 59 9.56 7.80 12.24
CA GLY A 59 9.09 8.70 11.21
C GLY A 59 10.21 9.57 10.65
N ARG A 60 10.00 10.09 9.43
CA ARG A 60 10.91 11.02 8.74
C ARG A 60 12.31 10.48 8.44
N ARG A 61 12.47 9.16 8.35
CA ARG A 61 13.75 8.50 8.06
C ARG A 61 13.78 7.82 6.69
N GLY A 62 12.76 8.07 5.85
CA GLY A 62 12.68 7.46 4.54
C GLY A 62 12.22 6.01 4.54
N ILE A 63 11.72 5.49 5.67
CA ILE A 63 11.29 4.09 5.78
C ILE A 63 10.05 3.82 4.94
N GLY A 64 9.04 4.70 4.98
CA GLY A 64 7.84 4.57 4.15
C GLY A 64 8.18 4.53 2.67
N ARG A 65 9.06 5.41 2.23
CA ARG A 65 9.54 5.45 0.86
C ARG A 65 10.24 4.14 0.47
N ALA A 66 11.09 3.62 1.36
CA ALA A 66 11.80 2.37 1.11
C ALA A 66 10.84 1.19 0.99
N LEU A 67 9.80 1.16 1.83
CA LEU A 67 8.76 0.12 1.77
C LEU A 67 7.97 0.19 0.45
N ILE A 68 7.59 1.39 0.02
CA ILE A 68 6.90 1.58 -1.27
C ILE A 68 7.80 1.12 -2.43
N ARG A 69 9.08 1.47 -2.39
CA ARG A 69 10.05 1.03 -3.40
C ARG A 69 10.16 -0.49 -3.45
N GLN A 70 10.09 -1.15 -2.30
CA GLN A 70 10.13 -2.61 -2.23
C GLN A 70 8.90 -3.21 -2.95
N ALA A 71 7.72 -2.62 -2.75
CA ALA A 71 6.51 -3.05 -3.46
C ALA A 71 6.65 -2.84 -4.97
N MET A 72 7.21 -1.71 -5.39
CA MET A 72 7.45 -1.45 -6.82
C MET A 72 8.41 -2.47 -7.43
N SER A 73 9.49 -2.80 -6.70
CA SER A 73 10.46 -3.82 -7.14
C SER A 73 9.80 -5.20 -7.24
N GLN A 74 8.95 -5.55 -6.29
CA GLN A 74 8.22 -6.82 -6.30
C GLN A 74 7.31 -6.91 -7.53
N ALA A 75 6.54 -5.85 -7.81
CA ALA A 75 5.65 -5.82 -8.97
C ALA A 75 6.43 -6.00 -10.26
N LYS A 76 7.56 -5.32 -10.39
CA LYS A 76 8.42 -5.44 -11.55
C LYS A 76 8.95 -6.87 -11.71
N ALA A 77 9.44 -7.48 -10.63
CA ALA A 77 9.96 -8.84 -10.62
C ALA A 77 8.89 -9.87 -11.00
N LEU A 78 7.64 -9.62 -10.63
CA LEU A 78 6.50 -10.49 -10.94
C LEU A 78 5.93 -10.24 -12.35
N GLY A 79 6.44 -9.25 -13.08
CA GLY A 79 5.94 -8.89 -14.40
C GLY A 79 4.59 -8.18 -14.38
N LEU A 80 4.22 -7.57 -13.27
CA LEU A 80 2.97 -6.83 -13.13
C LEU A 80 3.10 -5.45 -13.76
N SER A 81 2.01 -4.90 -14.29
CA SER A 81 2.04 -3.64 -15.04
C SER A 81 1.92 -2.41 -14.16
N SER A 82 1.30 -2.52 -12.99
CA SER A 82 1.06 -1.36 -12.13
C SER A 82 1.02 -1.71 -10.65
N VAL A 83 1.20 -0.69 -9.84
CA VAL A 83 1.02 -0.72 -8.38
C VAL A 83 -0.01 0.34 -8.04
N PHE A 84 -0.98 0.01 -7.21
CA PHE A 84 -1.98 1.00 -6.79
C PHE A 84 -2.24 0.91 -5.29
N LEU A 85 -2.81 1.98 -4.76
CA LEU A 85 -3.13 2.10 -3.34
C LEU A 85 -4.38 2.95 -3.15
N ARG A 86 -4.89 2.95 -1.94
CA ARG A 86 -6.05 3.74 -1.54
C ARG A 86 -5.64 4.64 -0.38
N THR A 87 -5.92 5.94 -0.47
CA THR A 87 -5.52 6.90 0.56
C THR A 87 -6.59 7.96 0.79
N PHE A 88 -6.58 8.56 1.98
CA PHE A 88 -7.50 9.64 2.32
C PHE A 88 -7.12 10.94 1.62
N ARG A 89 -8.11 11.58 0.97
CA ARG A 89 -7.92 12.88 0.29
C ARG A 89 -7.60 14.00 1.26
N GLU A 90 -8.18 13.94 2.47
CA GLU A 90 -8.13 15.00 3.46
C GLU A 90 -6.82 15.08 4.24
N VAL A 91 -5.96 14.07 4.12
CA VAL A 91 -4.66 14.09 4.76
C VAL A 91 -3.70 14.83 3.85
N GLU A 92 -3.39 16.08 4.18
CA GLU A 92 -2.66 17.03 3.31
C GLU A 92 -1.34 16.51 2.75
N TRP A 93 -0.62 15.69 3.50
CA TRP A 93 0.70 15.19 3.06
C TRP A 93 0.65 13.89 2.25
N ASN A 94 -0.48 13.19 2.24
CA ASN A 94 -0.57 11.89 1.56
C ASN A 94 -0.41 12.02 0.04
N THR A 95 -1.23 12.84 -0.60
CA THR A 95 -1.18 12.98 -2.06
C THR A 95 0.19 13.47 -2.54
N PRO A 96 0.77 14.55 -1.98
CA PRO A 96 2.10 14.98 -2.40
C PRO A 96 3.19 13.93 -2.14
N PHE A 97 3.09 13.18 -1.05
CA PHE A 97 4.04 12.11 -0.74
C PHE A 97 4.03 11.05 -1.83
N TYR A 98 2.85 10.55 -2.19
CA TYR A 98 2.72 9.52 -3.21
C TYR A 98 3.01 10.04 -4.61
N GLU A 99 2.66 11.30 -4.92
CA GLU A 99 2.99 11.91 -6.20
C GLU A 99 4.50 11.97 -6.44
N LYS A 100 5.28 12.27 -5.42
CA LYS A 100 6.74 12.25 -5.50
C LYS A 100 7.30 10.88 -5.80
N LEU A 101 6.57 9.83 -5.47
CA LEU A 101 6.96 8.45 -5.73
C LEU A 101 6.45 7.93 -7.07
N GLY A 102 5.78 8.78 -7.85
CA GLY A 102 5.31 8.43 -9.19
C GLY A 102 3.87 8.00 -9.28
N PHE A 103 3.12 8.09 -8.18
CA PHE A 103 1.69 7.76 -8.16
C PHE A 103 0.86 8.96 -8.61
N THR A 104 -0.21 8.68 -9.35
CA THR A 104 -1.17 9.70 -9.77
C THR A 104 -2.58 9.27 -9.37
N PRO A 105 -3.45 10.24 -9.01
CA PRO A 105 -4.85 9.92 -8.68
C PRO A 105 -5.58 9.30 -9.87
N ILE A 106 -6.46 8.35 -9.58
CA ILE A 106 -7.28 7.66 -10.58
C ILE A 106 -8.72 8.16 -10.45
N ALA A 107 -9.26 8.69 -11.53
CA ALA A 107 -10.66 9.13 -11.57
C ALA A 107 -11.59 7.93 -11.44
N GLU A 108 -12.74 8.12 -10.80
CA GLU A 108 -13.71 7.04 -10.59
C GLU A 108 -14.11 6.37 -11.91
N SER A 109 -14.22 7.14 -12.98
CA SER A 109 -14.54 6.63 -14.32
C SER A 109 -13.50 5.65 -14.87
N GLU A 110 -12.29 5.66 -14.28
CA GLU A 110 -11.18 4.80 -14.71
C GLU A 110 -10.92 3.65 -13.74
N TRP A 111 -11.74 3.48 -12.71
CA TRP A 111 -11.57 2.40 -11.75
C TRP A 111 -11.71 1.03 -12.42
N THR A 112 -10.83 0.11 -12.04
CA THR A 112 -10.92 -1.29 -12.45
C THR A 112 -12.01 -2.01 -11.64
N ALA A 113 -12.37 -3.21 -12.07
CA ALA A 113 -13.33 -4.04 -11.32
C ALA A 113 -12.84 -4.32 -9.90
N VAL A 114 -11.53 -4.53 -9.72
CA VAL A 114 -10.93 -4.74 -8.40
C VAL A 114 -11.11 -3.51 -7.52
N MET A 115 -10.87 -2.32 -8.06
CA MET A 115 -11.05 -1.07 -7.32
C MET A 115 -12.50 -0.89 -6.85
N GLU A 116 -13.47 -1.20 -7.72
CA GLU A 116 -14.89 -1.17 -7.36
C GLU A 116 -15.20 -2.13 -6.21
N GLN A 117 -14.66 -3.35 -6.24
CA GLN A 117 -14.86 -4.32 -5.18
C GLN A 117 -14.27 -3.84 -3.85
N ILE A 118 -13.10 -3.21 -3.88
CA ILE A 118 -12.47 -2.66 -2.68
C ILE A 118 -13.38 -1.60 -2.06
N VAL A 119 -13.93 -0.69 -2.88
CA VAL A 119 -14.81 0.37 -2.39
C VAL A 119 -16.10 -0.20 -1.82
N GLU A 120 -16.69 -1.22 -2.46
CA GLU A 120 -17.89 -1.87 -1.94
C GLU A 120 -17.68 -2.44 -0.54
N VAL A 121 -16.54 -3.08 -0.30
CA VAL A 121 -16.19 -3.61 1.02
C VAL A 121 -16.01 -2.47 2.03
N GLU A 122 -15.34 -1.39 1.64
CA GLU A 122 -15.18 -0.22 2.51
C GLU A 122 -16.51 0.41 2.90
N GLU A 123 -17.43 0.50 1.95
CA GLU A 123 -18.78 1.04 2.19
C GLU A 123 -19.57 0.16 3.16
N GLU A 124 -19.41 -1.15 3.09
CA GLU A 124 -19.99 -2.08 4.07
C GLU A 124 -19.48 -1.81 5.48
N TRP A 125 -18.25 -1.30 5.61
CA TRP A 125 -17.65 -0.93 6.90
C TRP A 125 -18.00 0.50 7.32
N GLY A 126 -18.83 1.20 6.54
CA GLY A 126 -19.27 2.56 6.85
C GLY A 126 -18.31 3.65 6.37
N LEU A 127 -17.33 3.32 5.54
CA LEU A 127 -16.41 4.31 4.99
C LEU A 127 -17.07 5.04 3.81
N VAL A 128 -16.87 6.36 3.74
CA VAL A 128 -17.46 7.19 2.69
C VAL A 128 -16.55 7.16 1.45
N ARG A 129 -17.15 6.81 0.30
CA ARG A 129 -16.46 6.64 -0.99
C ARG A 129 -15.57 7.83 -1.35
N ASP A 130 -16.09 9.04 -1.21
CA ASP A 130 -15.43 10.26 -1.69
C ASP A 130 -14.29 10.76 -0.81
N ARG A 131 -14.14 10.23 0.40
CA ARG A 131 -13.08 10.64 1.31
C ARG A 131 -11.74 9.97 0.99
N ARG A 132 -11.76 8.92 0.20
CA ARG A 132 -10.57 8.18 -0.18
C ARG A 132 -10.44 8.16 -1.70
N GLN A 133 -9.22 8.08 -2.17
CA GLN A 133 -8.93 8.00 -3.61
C GLN A 133 -7.96 6.87 -3.89
N PHE A 134 -8.04 6.33 -5.10
CA PHE A 134 -7.00 5.45 -5.60
C PHE A 134 -5.89 6.27 -6.25
N MET A 135 -4.67 5.82 -6.07
CA MET A 135 -3.51 6.34 -6.78
C MET A 135 -2.74 5.16 -7.37
N ALA A 136 -2.18 5.34 -8.53
CA ALA A 136 -1.46 4.26 -9.22
C ALA A 136 -0.19 4.76 -9.88
N ALA A 137 0.78 3.85 -10.01
CA ALA A 137 2.02 4.07 -10.75
C ALA A 137 2.31 2.85 -11.60
N GLY A 138 2.97 3.03 -12.75
CA GLY A 138 3.47 1.92 -13.53
C GLY A 138 4.58 1.19 -12.77
N ALA A 139 4.62 -0.15 -12.84
CA ALA A 139 5.61 -0.95 -12.14
C ALA A 139 7.04 -0.68 -12.62
N HIS A 140 7.18 -0.10 -13.80
CA HIS A 140 8.49 0.24 -14.38
C HIS A 140 8.88 1.71 -14.17
N HIS A 141 8.07 2.45 -13.39
CA HIS A 141 8.37 3.84 -13.08
C HIS A 141 9.66 3.94 -12.28
N GLN A 142 10.56 4.85 -12.70
CA GLN A 142 11.81 5.11 -11.98
C GLN A 142 11.55 6.14 -10.89
N MET A 143 11.71 5.73 -9.66
CA MET A 143 11.58 6.61 -8.51
C MET A 143 12.90 7.35 -8.30
N VAL A 144 12.83 8.66 -8.32
CA VAL A 144 13.99 9.53 -8.15
C VAL A 144 14.13 9.98 -6.70
#